data_e344609ef090be5f6349fc1c6b379ffc
#
_entry.id   e344609ef090be5f6349fc1c6b379ffc
#
_cell.length_a   1.000
_cell.length_b   1.000
_cell.length_c   1.000
_cell.angle_alpha   90.00
_cell.angle_beta   90.00
_cell.angle_gamma   90.00
#
_symmetry.space_group_name_H-M   'P 1'
#
loop_
_entity.id
_entity.type
_entity.pdbx_description
1 polymer ?
#
loop_
_entity_poly.entity_id
_entity_poly.type
_entity_poly.pdbx_seq_one_letter_code
_entity_poly.pdbx_strand_id
1 'polypeptide(L)'
;MSEESRLDCVTIGYNEPPFEVYEGFLSRYGEDSEAYRDLKFSFIDIEGKKLNYVDLLNYVYNAVSGTGNESAAGDKFKACDIPNLAAVYLTHYLRKRGFEARYINLFQHEKARLARYLAQDPLCVAITTTFYVVNFPIHEMVKFIRERNERVKIIIGGPLIANHARNNQGDEFKAALADIGADIYVIESQGELTLSKLVSRLKNGESLSNVPNIAYFEDGVLLRTAVLPENTSLDEDFIGWRAFADEDLGPTLQTRTARSCAFNCSFCNYPTRAGKLTLASVDTIERELDSMRDLGYVKNVVFIDDTFNVPLPRFKDICRLMIKKNYKFNWFSYFRCSNSDEEAVELMAESGCRGVFLGVESGSPRILTNMNKAATVEKYVKGIEMLRRHNIITFASLIFGFPGETAETVGETIDFINGAKPDYYRIQLWYCEPGTPIAFQKQKYGIKGEGFVWSHDTMDSLEAMDHIERAFLTIKESIWLPQWSFDFWTIPYLFGKGVSQPQFKELMAWAQSLLALEIAAVSGREKKSLQQAYIQSIIDRIKSWNKAA
;
A
#
# COMPACT_ATOMS: atom_id res chain seq x y z
N MET A 1 -33.83 5.79 28.26
CA MET A 1 -33.21 5.16 27.09
C MET A 1 -32.98 6.27 26.09
N SER A 2 -31.72 6.74 25.94
CA SER A 2 -31.37 7.66 24.84
C SER A 2 -31.65 6.90 23.54
N GLU A 3 -32.40 7.51 22.61
CA GLU A 3 -32.49 7.04 21.24
C GLU A 3 -31.05 6.87 20.76
N GLU A 4 -30.55 5.64 20.64
CA GLU A 4 -29.29 5.37 19.94
C GLU A 4 -29.50 5.87 18.51
N SER A 5 -28.79 6.92 18.14
CA SER A 5 -28.89 7.47 16.80
C SER A 5 -28.57 6.37 15.79
N ARG A 6 -29.45 6.17 14.82
CA ARG A 6 -29.28 5.18 13.75
C ARG A 6 -27.93 5.41 13.07
N LEU A 7 -27.18 4.34 12.88
CA LEU A 7 -25.90 4.39 12.15
C LEU A 7 -26.14 4.73 10.68
N ASP A 8 -25.52 5.79 10.19
CA ASP A 8 -25.71 6.26 8.80
C ASP A 8 -24.77 5.52 7.83
N CYS A 9 -23.49 5.35 8.18
CA CYS A 9 -22.52 4.75 7.28
C CYS A 9 -21.45 3.91 8.03
N VAL A 10 -21.08 2.77 7.44
CA VAL A 10 -19.88 2.02 7.83
C VAL A 10 -18.87 2.09 6.69
N THR A 11 -17.68 2.63 6.92
CA THR A 11 -16.60 2.60 5.93
C THR A 11 -15.71 1.38 6.14
N ILE A 12 -15.31 0.71 5.05
CA ILE A 12 -14.37 -0.43 5.10
C ILE A 12 -13.09 -0.06 4.37
N GLY A 13 -11.94 -0.21 5.06
CA GLY A 13 -10.64 0.14 4.56
C GLY A 13 -10.02 -0.91 3.66
N TYR A 14 -9.74 -2.08 4.21
CA TYR A 14 -8.97 -3.08 3.49
C TYR A 14 -9.45 -4.52 3.77
N ASN A 15 -9.45 -5.32 2.73
CA ASN A 15 -9.58 -6.77 2.82
C ASN A 15 -8.32 -7.42 2.25
N GLU A 16 -7.56 -8.08 3.10
CA GLU A 16 -6.51 -8.98 2.68
C GLU A 16 -7.02 -10.42 2.83
N PRO A 17 -7.39 -11.07 1.73
CA PRO A 17 -7.81 -12.47 1.79
C PRO A 17 -6.73 -13.34 2.42
N PRO A 18 -7.09 -14.46 3.09
CA PRO A 18 -6.09 -15.40 3.58
C PRO A 18 -5.10 -15.80 2.48
N PHE A 19 -3.82 -15.90 2.83
CA PHE A 19 -2.76 -16.10 1.84
C PHE A 19 -2.99 -17.35 0.98
N GLU A 20 -3.45 -18.45 1.59
CA GLU A 20 -3.76 -19.70 0.87
C GLU A 20 -4.85 -19.53 -0.19
N VAL A 21 -5.81 -18.63 0.05
CA VAL A 21 -6.89 -18.36 -0.91
C VAL A 21 -6.36 -17.59 -2.10
N TYR A 22 -5.49 -16.61 -1.85
CA TYR A 22 -4.87 -15.81 -2.91
C TYR A 22 -3.86 -16.64 -3.72
N GLU A 23 -3.02 -17.39 -3.04
CA GLU A 23 -2.08 -18.31 -3.66
C GLU A 23 -2.81 -19.35 -4.53
N GLY A 24 -3.87 -19.98 -3.99
CA GLY A 24 -4.71 -20.90 -4.73
C GLY A 24 -5.44 -20.27 -5.92
N PHE A 25 -5.69 -18.98 -5.91
CA PHE A 25 -6.21 -18.26 -7.07
C PHE A 25 -5.13 -18.11 -8.15
N LEU A 26 -3.93 -17.66 -7.78
CA LEU A 26 -2.84 -17.44 -8.74
C LEU A 26 -2.26 -18.75 -9.29
N SER A 27 -2.22 -19.82 -8.51
CA SER A 27 -1.74 -21.13 -8.97
C SER A 27 -2.53 -21.71 -10.14
N ARG A 28 -3.77 -21.28 -10.36
CA ARG A 28 -4.59 -21.66 -11.51
C ARG A 28 -4.03 -21.18 -12.86
N TYR A 29 -3.21 -20.12 -12.84
CA TYR A 29 -2.51 -19.64 -14.03
C TYR A 29 -1.23 -20.45 -14.34
N GLY A 30 -0.85 -21.39 -13.45
CA GLY A 30 0.36 -22.19 -13.53
C GLY A 30 1.49 -21.59 -12.69
N GLU A 31 2.32 -22.46 -12.11
CA GLU A 31 3.43 -22.04 -11.24
C GLU A 31 4.57 -21.33 -12.00
N ASP A 32 4.60 -21.47 -13.32
CA ASP A 32 5.55 -20.81 -14.22
C ASP A 32 5.01 -19.49 -14.80
N SER A 33 3.75 -19.13 -14.48
CA SER A 33 3.19 -17.85 -14.92
C SER A 33 3.86 -16.68 -14.20
N GLU A 34 3.90 -15.53 -14.86
CA GLU A 34 4.51 -14.29 -14.34
C GLU A 34 3.93 -13.91 -12.99
N ALA A 35 2.61 -13.95 -12.85
CA ALA A 35 1.92 -13.60 -11.62
C ALA A 35 2.25 -14.53 -10.46
N TYR A 36 2.38 -15.84 -10.72
CA TYR A 36 2.74 -16.79 -9.68
C TYR A 36 4.24 -16.72 -9.33
N ARG A 37 5.11 -16.54 -10.31
CA ARG A 37 6.55 -16.32 -10.09
C ARG A 37 6.81 -15.05 -9.28
N ASP A 38 6.08 -13.96 -9.55
CA ASP A 38 6.16 -12.74 -8.71
C ASP A 38 5.69 -13.03 -7.28
N LEU A 39 4.60 -13.80 -7.10
CA LEU A 39 4.12 -14.20 -5.78
C LEU A 39 5.14 -15.05 -5.00
N LYS A 40 5.94 -15.89 -5.68
CA LYS A 40 7.00 -16.72 -5.02
C LYS A 40 7.97 -15.90 -4.17
N PHE A 41 8.15 -14.62 -4.47
CA PHE A 41 8.97 -13.71 -3.66
C PHE A 41 8.31 -13.25 -2.35
N SER A 42 7.08 -13.64 -2.09
CA SER A 42 6.31 -13.17 -0.94
C SER A 42 5.99 -14.24 0.10
N PHE A 43 6.43 -15.48 -0.11
CA PHE A 43 6.23 -16.58 0.83
C PHE A 43 7.41 -17.55 0.88
N ILE A 44 7.43 -18.38 1.91
CA ILE A 44 8.41 -19.45 2.12
C ILE A 44 7.62 -20.73 2.42
N ASP A 45 7.93 -21.82 1.74
CA ASP A 45 7.37 -23.13 2.02
C ASP A 45 8.14 -23.82 3.16
N ILE A 46 7.50 -23.97 4.30
CA ILE A 46 8.01 -24.71 5.45
C ILE A 46 7.17 -26.00 5.61
N GLU A 47 7.75 -27.13 5.27
CA GLU A 47 7.13 -28.45 5.39
C GLU A 47 5.80 -28.60 4.65
N GLY A 48 5.65 -27.96 3.50
CA GLY A 48 4.43 -27.96 2.68
C GLY A 48 3.40 -26.89 3.06
N LYS A 49 3.71 -26.05 4.05
CA LYS A 49 2.91 -24.88 4.40
C LYS A 49 3.56 -23.60 3.86
N LYS A 50 2.88 -22.93 2.95
CA LYS A 50 3.32 -21.65 2.37
C LYS A 50 3.02 -20.52 3.34
N LEU A 51 4.05 -19.95 3.96
CA LEU A 51 3.94 -18.87 4.94
C LEU A 51 4.35 -17.54 4.28
N ASN A 52 3.47 -16.55 4.27
CA ASN A 52 3.87 -15.19 3.98
C ASN A 52 4.79 -14.66 5.10
N TYR A 53 5.39 -13.48 4.93
CA TYR A 53 6.40 -13.01 5.89
C TYR A 53 5.83 -12.67 7.28
N VAL A 54 4.56 -12.25 7.39
CA VAL A 54 3.92 -12.02 8.69
C VAL A 54 3.70 -13.36 9.40
N ASP A 55 3.18 -14.36 8.67
CA ASP A 55 2.98 -15.71 9.19
C ASP A 55 4.31 -16.37 9.56
N LEU A 56 5.35 -16.16 8.76
CA LEU A 56 6.71 -16.64 9.05
C LEU A 56 7.27 -16.03 10.34
N LEU A 57 7.07 -14.73 10.56
CA LEU A 57 7.47 -14.08 11.80
C LEU A 57 6.67 -14.63 12.99
N ASN A 58 5.35 -14.78 12.86
CA ASN A 58 4.53 -15.40 13.90
C ASN A 58 4.99 -16.84 14.20
N TYR A 59 5.29 -17.62 13.17
CA TYR A 59 5.81 -19.00 13.32
C TYR A 59 7.04 -19.05 14.24
N VAL A 60 8.04 -18.19 14.00
CA VAL A 60 9.27 -18.21 14.83
C VAL A 60 9.06 -17.58 16.22
N TYR A 61 8.24 -16.55 16.35
CA TYR A 61 7.93 -15.95 17.66
C TYR A 61 7.08 -16.88 18.54
N ASN A 62 6.13 -17.60 17.97
CA ASN A 62 5.31 -18.60 18.67
C ASN A 62 6.17 -19.78 19.15
N ALA A 63 7.14 -20.23 18.33
CA ALA A 63 8.09 -21.26 18.73
C ALA A 63 8.96 -20.83 19.94
N VAL A 64 9.31 -19.54 20.03
CA VAL A 64 10.04 -18.98 21.18
C VAL A 64 9.17 -18.91 22.43
N SER A 65 7.89 -18.57 22.30
CA SER A 65 6.95 -18.41 23.41
C SER A 65 6.39 -19.74 23.96
N GLY A 66 6.64 -20.85 23.27
CA GLY A 66 6.14 -22.18 23.65
C GLY A 66 4.64 -22.37 23.42
N THR A 67 4.00 -21.49 22.66
CA THR A 67 2.54 -21.55 22.37
C THR A 67 2.17 -22.50 21.24
N GLY A 68 3.17 -23.19 20.64
CA GLY A 68 2.96 -24.10 19.50
C GLY A 68 2.72 -23.37 18.17
N ASN A 69 2.72 -24.14 17.08
CA ASN A 69 2.57 -23.61 15.72
C ASN A 69 1.12 -23.36 15.27
N GLU A 70 0.14 -23.48 16.17
CA GLU A 70 -1.25 -23.26 15.83
C GLU A 70 -1.60 -21.77 15.91
N SER A 71 -1.92 -21.22 14.73
CA SER A 71 -2.51 -19.90 14.55
C SER A 71 -3.80 -19.78 15.35
N ALA A 72 -3.85 -18.84 16.26
CA ALA A 72 -5.11 -18.34 16.80
C ALA A 72 -4.90 -17.03 17.58
N ALA A 73 -5.72 -16.75 18.54
CA ALA A 73 -5.85 -15.56 19.37
C ALA A 73 -4.55 -14.97 20.00
N GLY A 74 -3.36 -15.50 19.69
CA GLY A 74 -2.06 -15.14 20.24
C GLY A 74 -1.00 -14.59 19.28
N ASP A 75 -1.30 -14.43 17.99
CA ASP A 75 -0.32 -13.92 17.03
C ASP A 75 0.11 -12.49 17.36
N LYS A 76 1.44 -12.30 17.44
CA LYS A 76 2.04 -11.01 17.77
C LYS A 76 1.89 -9.99 16.66
N PHE A 77 1.89 -10.46 15.41
CA PHE A 77 1.85 -9.61 14.23
C PHE A 77 0.62 -9.91 13.39
N LYS A 78 0.02 -8.86 12.83
CA LYS A 78 -1.10 -8.95 11.88
C LYS A 78 -0.75 -8.15 10.64
N ALA A 79 -1.23 -8.59 9.49
CA ALA A 79 -1.08 -7.83 8.27
C ALA A 79 -1.75 -6.45 8.40
N CYS A 80 -1.08 -5.42 7.91
CA CYS A 80 -1.63 -4.06 7.79
C CYS A 80 -2.41 -3.53 9.02
N ASP A 81 -1.97 -3.83 10.24
CA ASP A 81 -2.60 -3.38 11.49
C ASP A 81 -2.44 -1.85 11.74
N ILE A 82 -2.12 -1.10 10.69
CA ILE A 82 -2.12 0.37 10.69
C ILE A 82 -3.49 0.84 10.20
N PRO A 83 -4.13 1.84 10.85
CA PRO A 83 -5.41 2.35 10.40
C PRO A 83 -5.39 2.77 8.93
N ASN A 84 -6.30 2.22 8.14
CA ASN A 84 -6.43 2.56 6.72
C ASN A 84 -6.85 4.03 6.59
N LEU A 85 -5.96 4.86 6.05
CA LEU A 85 -6.18 6.30 6.00
C LEU A 85 -7.45 6.67 5.23
N ALA A 86 -7.77 5.97 4.14
CA ALA A 86 -8.97 6.28 3.36
C ALA A 86 -10.25 6.03 4.16
N ALA A 87 -10.36 4.89 4.88
CA ALA A 87 -11.53 4.59 5.70
C ALA A 87 -11.67 5.57 6.88
N VAL A 88 -10.58 5.84 7.58
CA VAL A 88 -10.55 6.81 8.69
C VAL A 88 -10.93 8.21 8.19
N TYR A 89 -10.33 8.64 7.08
CA TYR A 89 -10.59 9.95 6.48
C TYR A 89 -12.06 10.11 6.06
N LEU A 90 -12.63 9.13 5.35
CA LEU A 90 -14.04 9.16 4.97
C LEU A 90 -14.98 9.16 6.19
N THR A 91 -14.66 8.35 7.21
CA THR A 91 -15.42 8.34 8.48
C THR A 91 -15.37 9.71 9.16
N HIS A 92 -14.18 10.30 9.27
CA HIS A 92 -14.01 11.64 9.85
C HIS A 92 -14.76 12.70 9.04
N TYR A 93 -14.67 12.63 7.71
CA TYR A 93 -15.35 13.55 6.79
C TYR A 93 -16.88 13.52 6.98
N LEU A 94 -17.46 12.34 7.16
CA LEU A 94 -18.88 12.15 7.44
C LEU A 94 -19.24 12.65 8.85
N ARG A 95 -18.50 12.26 9.88
CA ARG A 95 -18.73 12.71 11.28
C ARG A 95 -18.71 14.23 11.40
N LYS A 96 -17.77 14.91 10.73
CA LYS A 96 -17.66 16.37 10.71
C LYS A 96 -18.89 17.04 10.08
N ARG A 97 -19.66 16.32 9.26
CA ARG A 97 -20.90 16.76 8.61
C ARG A 97 -22.18 16.29 9.30
N GLY A 98 -22.05 15.75 10.52
CA GLY A 98 -23.18 15.36 11.39
C GLY A 98 -23.76 13.99 11.07
N PHE A 99 -23.04 13.13 10.35
CA PHE A 99 -23.47 11.75 10.11
C PHE A 99 -22.86 10.81 11.17
N GLU A 100 -23.66 9.83 11.63
CA GLU A 100 -23.16 8.74 12.46
C GLU A 100 -22.42 7.73 11.58
N ALA A 101 -21.09 7.76 11.65
CA ALA A 101 -20.23 6.92 10.83
C ALA A 101 -19.25 6.10 11.69
N ARG A 102 -19.00 4.87 11.29
CA ARG A 102 -18.02 3.96 11.89
C ARG A 102 -17.09 3.41 10.81
N TYR A 103 -15.90 2.94 11.17
CA TYR A 103 -15.01 2.30 10.21
C TYR A 103 -14.63 0.88 10.64
N ILE A 104 -14.28 0.08 9.65
CA ILE A 104 -13.64 -1.23 9.74
C ILE A 104 -12.28 -1.07 9.08
N ASN A 105 -11.22 -1.37 9.81
CA ASN A 105 -9.85 -1.27 9.28
C ASN A 105 -9.52 -2.48 8.40
N LEU A 106 -9.51 -3.67 9.02
CA LEU A 106 -9.17 -4.93 8.38
C LEU A 106 -10.38 -5.86 8.37
N PHE A 107 -11.00 -6.04 7.22
CA PHE A 107 -12.20 -6.84 7.08
C PHE A 107 -12.05 -8.25 7.67
N GLN A 108 -10.95 -8.96 7.37
CA GLN A 108 -10.75 -10.33 7.83
C GLN A 108 -10.74 -10.46 9.37
N HIS A 109 -10.13 -9.49 10.05
CA HIS A 109 -10.00 -9.49 11.51
C HIS A 109 -11.21 -8.88 12.23
N GLU A 110 -12.05 -8.11 11.52
CA GLU A 110 -13.13 -7.34 12.11
C GLU A 110 -14.54 -7.78 11.64
N LYS A 111 -14.67 -8.97 11.03
CA LYS A 111 -15.95 -9.50 10.56
C LYS A 111 -17.04 -9.50 11.65
N ALA A 112 -16.69 -9.84 12.89
CA ALA A 112 -17.64 -9.82 14.01
C ALA A 112 -18.08 -8.38 14.36
N ARG A 113 -17.18 -7.39 14.27
CA ARG A 113 -17.50 -5.98 14.48
C ARG A 113 -18.38 -5.43 13.36
N LEU A 114 -18.06 -5.77 12.12
CA LEU A 114 -18.90 -5.41 10.97
C LEU A 114 -20.32 -6.02 11.09
N ALA A 115 -20.42 -7.29 11.50
CA ALA A 115 -21.72 -7.93 11.70
C ALA A 115 -22.58 -7.20 12.75
N ARG A 116 -21.98 -6.71 13.85
CA ARG A 116 -22.69 -5.90 14.86
C ARG A 116 -23.16 -4.56 14.30
N TYR A 117 -22.38 -3.92 13.43
CA TYR A 117 -22.82 -2.70 12.76
C TYR A 117 -23.94 -2.93 11.76
N LEU A 118 -23.87 -4.02 10.99
CA LEU A 118 -24.93 -4.40 10.04
C LEU A 118 -26.26 -4.72 10.73
N ALA A 119 -26.22 -5.26 11.97
CA ALA A 119 -27.41 -5.52 12.77
C ALA A 119 -28.11 -4.24 13.28
N GLN A 120 -27.42 -3.08 13.25
CA GLN A 120 -28.01 -1.76 13.56
C GLN A 120 -28.71 -1.14 12.35
N ASP A 121 -28.84 -1.86 11.23
CA ASP A 121 -29.48 -1.45 9.99
C ASP A 121 -28.97 -0.09 9.46
N PRO A 122 -27.63 0.07 9.19
CA PRO A 122 -27.08 1.31 8.67
C PRO A 122 -27.67 1.61 7.30
N LEU A 123 -27.66 2.89 6.90
CA LEU A 123 -28.15 3.30 5.57
C LEU A 123 -27.25 2.73 4.47
N CYS A 124 -25.93 2.76 4.69
CA CYS A 124 -24.98 2.24 3.71
C CYS A 124 -23.68 1.69 4.33
N VAL A 125 -23.00 0.88 3.52
CA VAL A 125 -21.61 0.48 3.74
C VAL A 125 -20.79 1.03 2.57
N ALA A 126 -19.73 1.80 2.86
CA ALA A 126 -18.83 2.37 1.87
C ALA A 126 -17.48 1.61 1.87
N ILE A 127 -17.12 1.01 0.73
CA ILE A 127 -15.88 0.24 0.56
C ILE A 127 -14.87 1.06 -0.23
N THR A 128 -13.66 1.26 0.33
CA THR A 128 -12.57 1.91 -0.39
C THR A 128 -11.80 0.90 -1.23
N THR A 129 -11.32 1.32 -2.41
CA THR A 129 -10.56 0.43 -3.31
C THR A 129 -9.11 0.87 -3.51
N THR A 130 -8.54 1.57 -2.53
CA THR A 130 -7.20 2.17 -2.64
C THR A 130 -6.10 1.15 -2.91
N PHE A 131 -6.21 -0.07 -2.37
CA PHE A 131 -5.19 -1.11 -2.48
C PHE A 131 -5.56 -2.25 -3.43
N TYR A 132 -6.66 -2.14 -4.19
CA TYR A 132 -7.07 -3.22 -5.08
C TYR A 132 -6.75 -2.91 -6.53
N VAL A 133 -6.19 -3.90 -7.21
CA VAL A 133 -6.02 -3.93 -8.68
C VAL A 133 -6.97 -4.93 -9.35
N VAL A 134 -7.64 -5.78 -8.54
CA VAL A 134 -8.61 -6.81 -8.99
C VAL A 134 -9.85 -6.80 -8.09
N ASN A 135 -10.98 -7.31 -8.60
CA ASN A 135 -12.27 -7.33 -7.89
C ASN A 135 -12.34 -8.39 -6.77
N PHE A 136 -11.49 -9.43 -6.82
CA PHE A 136 -11.56 -10.61 -5.96
C PHE A 136 -11.72 -10.32 -4.46
N PRO A 137 -10.94 -9.41 -3.82
CA PRO A 137 -11.10 -9.12 -2.40
C PRO A 137 -12.43 -8.42 -2.07
N ILE A 138 -13.03 -7.75 -3.05
CA ILE A 138 -14.27 -6.99 -2.90
C ILE A 138 -15.47 -7.95 -2.88
N HIS A 139 -15.45 -8.99 -3.72
CA HIS A 139 -16.53 -9.99 -3.77
C HIS A 139 -16.83 -10.62 -2.42
N GLU A 140 -15.80 -10.95 -1.64
CA GLU A 140 -15.98 -11.51 -0.29
C GLU A 140 -16.68 -10.52 0.65
N MET A 141 -16.31 -9.24 0.61
CA MET A 141 -16.94 -8.19 1.41
C MET A 141 -18.41 -8.01 1.04
N VAL A 142 -18.70 -7.89 -0.26
CA VAL A 142 -20.06 -7.73 -0.78
C VAL A 142 -20.93 -8.93 -0.37
N LYS A 143 -20.43 -10.16 -0.57
CA LYS A 143 -21.12 -11.38 -0.15
C LYS A 143 -21.39 -11.39 1.35
N PHE A 144 -20.40 -11.10 2.17
CA PHE A 144 -20.54 -11.08 3.64
C PHE A 144 -21.60 -10.08 4.12
N ILE A 145 -21.66 -8.90 3.47
CA ILE A 145 -22.64 -7.86 3.79
C ILE A 145 -24.04 -8.32 3.39
N ARG A 146 -24.23 -8.83 2.18
CA ARG A 146 -25.52 -9.28 1.66
C ARG A 146 -26.12 -10.43 2.48
N GLU A 147 -25.31 -11.38 2.92
CA GLU A 147 -25.73 -12.49 3.77
C GLU A 147 -26.28 -12.02 5.13
N ARG A 148 -25.93 -10.82 5.60
CA ARG A 148 -26.32 -10.28 6.91
C ARG A 148 -27.32 -9.16 6.86
N ASN A 149 -27.29 -8.37 5.80
CA ASN A 149 -28.26 -7.30 5.56
C ASN A 149 -28.42 -7.07 4.05
N GLU A 150 -29.50 -7.61 3.49
CA GLU A 150 -29.81 -7.48 2.05
C GLU A 150 -30.22 -6.05 1.66
N ARG A 151 -30.73 -5.26 2.63
CA ARG A 151 -31.29 -3.93 2.37
C ARG A 151 -30.26 -2.82 2.40
N VAL A 152 -29.15 -2.99 3.13
CA VAL A 152 -28.12 -1.97 3.24
C VAL A 152 -27.53 -1.63 1.87
N LYS A 153 -27.39 -0.36 1.57
CA LYS A 153 -26.79 0.08 0.31
C LYS A 153 -25.27 -0.09 0.35
N ILE A 154 -24.70 -0.79 -0.61
CA ILE A 154 -23.26 -0.96 -0.76
C ILE A 154 -22.77 0.08 -1.76
N ILE A 155 -21.88 0.96 -1.29
CA ILE A 155 -21.24 2.01 -2.08
C ILE A 155 -19.77 1.65 -2.24
N ILE A 156 -19.24 1.62 -3.47
CA ILE A 156 -17.82 1.33 -3.71
C ILE A 156 -17.20 2.48 -4.47
N GLY A 157 -16.03 2.92 -4.03
CA GLY A 157 -15.29 4.00 -4.68
C GLY A 157 -13.78 3.85 -4.54
N GLY A 158 -13.05 4.73 -5.22
CA GLY A 158 -11.61 4.77 -5.19
C GLY A 158 -10.95 4.33 -6.50
N PRO A 159 -9.62 4.10 -6.50
CA PRO A 159 -8.82 3.91 -7.72
C PRO A 159 -9.31 2.83 -8.67
N LEU A 160 -9.71 1.65 -8.16
CA LEU A 160 -10.17 0.56 -9.01
C LEU A 160 -11.43 0.95 -9.80
N ILE A 161 -12.41 1.55 -9.13
CA ILE A 161 -13.67 1.97 -9.78
C ILE A 161 -13.42 3.12 -10.77
N ALA A 162 -12.56 4.08 -10.40
CA ALA A 162 -12.17 5.16 -11.30
C ALA A 162 -11.44 4.64 -12.55
N ASN A 163 -10.61 3.60 -12.41
CA ASN A 163 -9.95 2.95 -13.54
C ASN A 163 -10.97 2.22 -14.44
N HIS A 164 -11.92 1.46 -13.87
CA HIS A 164 -12.99 0.84 -14.65
C HIS A 164 -13.80 1.90 -15.45
N ALA A 165 -14.13 3.02 -14.82
CA ALA A 165 -14.90 4.09 -15.47
C ALA A 165 -14.15 4.79 -16.61
N ARG A 166 -12.82 4.76 -16.62
CA ARG A 166 -11.96 5.35 -17.66
C ARG A 166 -11.60 4.38 -18.78
N ASN A 167 -11.33 3.13 -18.39
CA ASN A 167 -10.79 2.15 -19.32
C ASN A 167 -11.88 1.38 -20.06
N ASN A 168 -13.08 1.23 -19.46
CA ASN A 168 -14.18 0.45 -20.00
C ASN A 168 -15.33 1.36 -20.46
N GLN A 169 -16.03 0.99 -21.52
CA GLN A 169 -17.18 1.73 -22.04
C GLN A 169 -18.38 0.78 -22.31
N GLY A 170 -19.58 1.33 -22.36
CA GLY A 170 -20.79 0.59 -22.73
C GLY A 170 -20.98 -0.70 -21.91
N ASP A 171 -21.12 -1.82 -22.60
CA ASP A 171 -21.39 -3.13 -21.99
C ASP A 171 -20.23 -3.65 -21.15
N GLU A 172 -18.97 -3.36 -21.50
CA GLU A 172 -17.79 -3.74 -20.72
C GLU A 172 -17.79 -3.07 -19.35
N PHE A 173 -18.10 -1.77 -19.32
CA PHE A 173 -18.21 -1.04 -18.05
C PHE A 173 -19.36 -1.58 -17.20
N LYS A 174 -20.52 -1.84 -17.83
CA LYS A 174 -21.68 -2.44 -17.15
C LYS A 174 -21.32 -3.81 -16.57
N ALA A 175 -20.65 -4.66 -17.34
CA ALA A 175 -20.24 -5.99 -16.91
C ALA A 175 -19.26 -5.95 -15.74
N ALA A 176 -18.26 -5.05 -15.79
CA ALA A 176 -17.28 -4.88 -14.73
C ALA A 176 -17.91 -4.45 -13.39
N LEU A 177 -18.91 -3.55 -13.43
CA LEU A 177 -19.62 -3.14 -12.24
C LEU A 177 -20.60 -4.22 -11.74
N ALA A 178 -21.30 -4.90 -12.65
CA ALA A 178 -22.21 -6.00 -12.31
C ALA A 178 -21.47 -7.17 -11.65
N ASP A 179 -20.24 -7.48 -12.10
CA ASP A 179 -19.37 -8.49 -11.49
C ASP A 179 -19.08 -8.17 -10.01
N ILE A 180 -18.83 -6.92 -9.68
CA ILE A 180 -18.58 -6.49 -8.30
C ILE A 180 -19.83 -6.63 -7.41
N GLY A 181 -21.04 -6.36 -7.92
CA GLY A 181 -22.31 -6.62 -7.24
C GLY A 181 -22.72 -5.60 -6.16
N ALA A 182 -22.20 -4.36 -6.20
CA ALA A 182 -22.65 -3.29 -5.32
C ALA A 182 -23.85 -2.50 -5.91
N ASP A 183 -24.49 -1.65 -5.09
CA ASP A 183 -25.61 -0.81 -5.52
C ASP A 183 -25.14 0.47 -6.23
N ILE A 184 -24.08 1.10 -5.70
CA ILE A 184 -23.63 2.43 -6.12
C ILE A 184 -22.11 2.43 -6.24
N TYR A 185 -21.62 3.03 -7.32
CA TYR A 185 -20.19 3.15 -7.61
C TYR A 185 -19.80 4.62 -7.73
N VAL A 186 -18.81 5.07 -6.94
CA VAL A 186 -18.24 6.40 -7.08
C VAL A 186 -17.14 6.32 -8.13
N ILE A 187 -17.38 6.94 -9.29
CA ILE A 187 -16.55 6.83 -10.50
C ILE A 187 -15.51 7.94 -10.63
N GLU A 188 -15.48 8.89 -9.71
CA GLU A 188 -14.42 9.90 -9.59
C GLU A 188 -13.39 9.45 -8.57
N SER A 189 -12.12 9.82 -8.80
CA SER A 189 -11.01 9.43 -7.93
C SER A 189 -11.03 10.07 -6.54
N GLN A 190 -11.69 11.22 -6.41
CA GLN A 190 -12.03 11.88 -5.17
C GLN A 190 -13.51 11.71 -4.95
N GLY A 191 -13.91 11.12 -3.87
CA GLY A 191 -15.30 10.74 -3.65
C GLY A 191 -15.86 11.17 -2.31
N GLU A 192 -15.15 12.00 -1.55
CA GLU A 192 -15.53 12.40 -0.20
C GLU A 192 -16.84 13.18 -0.18
N LEU A 193 -16.94 14.20 -1.04
CA LEU A 193 -18.15 15.02 -1.16
C LEU A 193 -19.30 14.22 -1.77
N THR A 194 -19.02 13.41 -2.79
CA THR A 194 -20.00 12.51 -3.40
C THR A 194 -20.57 11.55 -2.36
N LEU A 195 -19.72 10.89 -1.52
CA LEU A 195 -20.18 10.00 -0.47
C LEU A 195 -21.08 10.74 0.53
N SER A 196 -20.72 11.94 0.96
CA SER A 196 -21.53 12.70 1.90
C SER A 196 -22.90 13.08 1.32
N LYS A 197 -22.96 13.41 0.02
CA LYS A 197 -24.24 13.65 -0.70
C LYS A 197 -25.07 12.37 -0.79
N LEU A 198 -24.45 11.23 -1.08
CA LEU A 198 -25.13 9.93 -1.12
C LEU A 198 -25.74 9.59 0.22
N VAL A 199 -24.99 9.69 1.32
CA VAL A 199 -25.51 9.43 2.67
C VAL A 199 -26.68 10.36 3.00
N SER A 200 -26.58 11.65 2.65
CA SER A 200 -27.66 12.61 2.85
C SER A 200 -28.93 12.23 2.06
N ARG A 201 -28.79 11.86 0.77
CA ARG A 201 -29.92 11.45 -0.06
C ARG A 201 -30.58 10.17 0.44
N LEU A 202 -29.78 9.18 0.81
CA LEU A 202 -30.29 7.93 1.39
C LEU A 202 -31.02 8.17 2.72
N LYS A 203 -30.52 9.07 3.56
CA LYS A 203 -31.15 9.44 4.85
C LYS A 203 -32.51 10.09 4.65
N ASN A 204 -32.64 10.91 3.63
CA ASN A 204 -33.86 11.64 3.32
C ASN A 204 -34.81 10.87 2.38
N GLY A 205 -34.43 9.71 1.87
CA GLY A 205 -35.24 8.98 0.87
C GLY A 205 -35.35 9.70 -0.49
N GLU A 206 -34.31 10.48 -0.85
CA GLU A 206 -34.30 11.29 -2.05
C GLU A 206 -33.64 10.57 -3.24
N SER A 207 -34.01 10.98 -4.47
CA SER A 207 -33.42 10.44 -5.70
C SER A 207 -31.91 10.68 -5.79
N LEU A 208 -31.17 9.67 -6.31
CA LEU A 208 -29.73 9.73 -6.55
C LEU A 208 -29.36 10.41 -7.88
N SER A 209 -30.33 10.64 -8.78
CA SER A 209 -30.10 11.15 -10.15
C SER A 209 -29.34 12.49 -10.21
N ASN A 210 -29.44 13.31 -9.16
CA ASN A 210 -28.75 14.59 -9.04
C ASN A 210 -27.43 14.54 -8.27
N VAL A 211 -26.98 13.36 -7.84
CA VAL A 211 -25.65 13.20 -7.23
C VAL A 211 -24.63 13.02 -8.35
N PRO A 212 -23.64 13.88 -8.51
CA PRO A 212 -22.61 13.69 -9.53
C PRO A 212 -21.66 12.53 -9.19
N ASN A 213 -20.86 12.12 -10.16
CA ASN A 213 -19.76 11.18 -9.98
C ASN A 213 -20.17 9.75 -9.62
N ILE A 214 -21.40 9.33 -9.92
CA ILE A 214 -21.85 7.98 -9.59
C ILE A 214 -22.30 7.21 -10.83
N ALA A 215 -22.19 5.89 -10.71
CA ALA A 215 -22.93 4.93 -11.51
C ALA A 215 -23.68 4.00 -10.56
N TYR A 216 -24.93 3.64 -10.88
CA TYR A 216 -25.75 2.77 -10.05
C TYR A 216 -26.75 1.99 -10.91
N PHE A 217 -27.23 0.88 -10.38
CA PHE A 217 -28.25 0.06 -11.03
C PHE A 217 -29.64 0.42 -10.51
N GLU A 218 -30.56 0.65 -11.43
CA GLU A 218 -31.99 0.82 -11.17
C GLU A 218 -32.75 -0.07 -12.14
N ASP A 219 -33.56 -0.99 -11.63
CA ASP A 219 -34.32 -1.98 -12.41
C ASP A 219 -33.45 -2.76 -13.44
N GLY A 220 -32.19 -3.07 -13.08
CA GLY A 220 -31.23 -3.77 -13.94
C GLY A 220 -30.58 -2.91 -15.03
N VAL A 221 -30.93 -1.63 -15.10
CA VAL A 221 -30.32 -0.64 -16.00
C VAL A 221 -29.21 0.10 -15.28
N LEU A 222 -28.00 0.16 -15.87
CA LEU A 222 -26.92 1.00 -15.38
C LEU A 222 -27.16 2.45 -15.73
N LEU A 223 -27.32 3.29 -14.72
CA LEU A 223 -27.41 4.74 -14.82
C LEU A 223 -26.08 5.37 -14.46
N ARG A 224 -25.67 6.42 -15.15
CA ARG A 224 -24.46 7.18 -14.88
C ARG A 224 -24.77 8.67 -14.83
N THR A 225 -24.31 9.33 -13.78
CA THR A 225 -24.46 10.78 -13.64
C THR A 225 -23.26 11.54 -14.20
N ALA A 226 -23.38 12.85 -14.31
CA ALA A 226 -22.28 13.70 -14.77
C ALA A 226 -21.05 13.58 -13.85
N VAL A 227 -19.86 13.51 -14.44
CA VAL A 227 -18.61 13.54 -13.70
C VAL A 227 -18.19 14.99 -13.48
N LEU A 228 -18.08 15.38 -12.23
CA LEU A 228 -17.65 16.71 -11.81
C LEU A 228 -16.46 16.56 -10.85
N PRO A 229 -15.30 17.19 -11.14
CA PRO A 229 -14.16 17.14 -10.25
C PRO A 229 -14.48 17.63 -8.83
N GLU A 230 -14.10 16.87 -7.82
CA GLU A 230 -14.16 17.33 -6.44
C GLU A 230 -12.91 18.13 -6.10
N ASN A 231 -13.09 19.37 -5.62
CA ASN A 231 -12.01 20.25 -5.20
C ASN A 231 -12.06 20.43 -3.68
N THR A 232 -12.07 19.30 -2.93
CA THR A 232 -12.04 19.34 -1.46
C THR A 232 -10.72 19.91 -0.98
N SER A 233 -10.78 20.86 -0.05
CA SER A 233 -9.61 21.51 0.53
C SER A 233 -8.94 20.58 1.55
N LEU A 234 -7.63 20.34 1.39
CA LEU A 234 -6.86 19.61 2.40
C LEU A 234 -6.76 20.37 3.72
N ASP A 235 -6.92 21.68 3.71
CA ASP A 235 -6.89 22.50 4.92
C ASP A 235 -8.18 22.43 5.73
N GLU A 236 -9.31 22.19 5.05
CA GLU A 236 -10.60 22.09 5.71
C GLU A 236 -10.89 20.69 6.23
N ASP A 237 -10.41 19.67 5.53
CA ASP A 237 -10.79 18.29 5.75
C ASP A 237 -9.64 17.40 6.29
N PHE A 238 -8.68 17.98 7.05
CA PHE A 238 -7.66 17.20 7.77
C PHE A 238 -8.29 16.30 8.85
N ILE A 239 -7.60 15.25 9.24
CA ILE A 239 -8.11 14.31 10.25
C ILE A 239 -7.82 14.86 11.66
N GLY A 240 -8.88 15.11 12.41
CA GLY A 240 -8.80 15.34 13.86
C GLY A 240 -8.74 13.99 14.59
N TRP A 241 -7.57 13.43 14.80
CA TRP A 241 -7.36 12.09 15.36
C TRP A 241 -7.98 11.88 16.74
N ARG A 242 -8.17 12.94 17.51
CA ARG A 242 -8.90 12.89 18.80
C ARG A 242 -10.35 12.42 18.66
N ALA A 243 -10.97 12.58 17.48
CA ALA A 243 -12.31 12.06 17.23
C ALA A 243 -12.38 10.52 17.21
N PHE A 244 -11.23 9.86 17.27
CA PHE A 244 -11.06 8.42 17.33
C PHE A 244 -10.38 7.94 18.64
N ALA A 245 -10.31 8.78 19.67
CA ALA A 245 -9.59 8.48 20.92
C ALA A 245 -10.11 7.21 21.63
N ASP A 246 -11.39 6.89 21.46
CA ASP A 246 -12.04 5.69 22.04
C ASP A 246 -11.84 4.42 21.16
N GLU A 247 -11.13 4.55 20.03
CA GLU A 247 -10.86 3.45 19.11
C GLU A 247 -9.40 3.00 19.24
N ASP A 248 -9.15 1.69 19.11
CA ASP A 248 -7.78 1.17 19.12
C ASP A 248 -7.12 1.44 17.75
N LEU A 249 -6.39 2.55 17.69
CA LEU A 249 -5.67 2.96 16.48
C LEU A 249 -4.26 2.38 16.38
N GLY A 250 -3.73 1.81 17.46
CA GLY A 250 -2.36 1.36 17.53
C GLY A 250 -1.32 2.50 17.53
N PRO A 251 -0.02 2.16 17.67
CA PRO A 251 1.06 3.13 17.85
C PRO A 251 1.57 3.77 16.55
N THR A 252 1.05 3.38 15.40
CA THR A 252 1.48 3.86 14.08
C THR A 252 0.28 4.41 13.33
N LEU A 253 0.36 5.69 12.93
CA LEU A 253 -0.69 6.37 12.17
C LEU A 253 -0.18 6.82 10.81
N GLN A 254 -1.10 7.07 9.91
CA GLN A 254 -0.83 7.60 8.57
C GLN A 254 -1.38 9.01 8.44
N THR A 255 -0.73 9.85 7.63
CA THR A 255 -1.25 11.15 7.22
C THR A 255 -0.90 11.47 5.78
N ARG A 256 -1.66 12.37 5.19
CA ARG A 256 -1.49 12.89 3.84
C ARG A 256 -1.41 14.41 3.89
N THR A 257 -0.31 14.98 3.40
CA THR A 257 -0.13 16.43 3.33
C THR A 257 -0.26 17.01 1.92
N ALA A 258 -0.33 16.13 0.92
CA ALA A 258 -0.50 16.50 -0.48
C ALA A 258 -1.45 15.54 -1.19
N ARG A 259 -2.02 15.96 -2.30
CA ARG A 259 -2.79 15.17 -3.24
C ARG A 259 -2.20 15.34 -4.62
N SER A 260 -2.08 14.27 -5.39
CA SER A 260 -1.41 14.21 -6.67
C SER A 260 0.12 14.30 -6.57
N CYS A 261 0.79 14.31 -7.69
CA CYS A 261 2.25 14.34 -7.81
C CYS A 261 2.65 15.41 -8.83
N ALA A 262 3.80 16.07 -8.58
CA ALA A 262 4.34 17.08 -9.48
C ALA A 262 5.01 16.51 -10.74
N PHE A 263 5.22 15.18 -10.80
CA PHE A 263 5.92 14.50 -11.88
C PHE A 263 4.94 13.76 -12.79
N ASN A 264 5.39 13.47 -14.02
CA ASN A 264 4.61 12.80 -15.05
C ASN A 264 5.39 11.59 -15.59
N CYS A 265 5.70 10.65 -14.69
CA CYS A 265 6.40 9.42 -15.04
C CYS A 265 5.54 8.58 -15.98
N SER A 266 6.13 7.96 -17.02
CA SER A 266 5.37 7.32 -18.09
C SER A 266 4.70 6.00 -17.68
N PHE A 267 5.11 5.40 -16.57
CA PHE A 267 4.48 4.21 -15.98
C PHE A 267 3.33 4.52 -14.99
N CYS A 268 3.11 5.80 -14.66
CA CYS A 268 2.20 6.19 -13.58
C CYS A 268 0.98 6.97 -14.10
N ASN A 269 -0.22 6.55 -13.73
CA ASN A 269 -1.47 7.23 -14.06
C ASN A 269 -1.98 8.15 -12.94
N TYR A 270 -1.30 8.20 -11.79
CA TYR A 270 -1.79 8.90 -10.60
C TYR A 270 -2.01 10.40 -10.83
N PRO A 271 -1.06 11.18 -11.40
CA PRO A 271 -1.30 12.61 -11.67
C PRO A 271 -2.49 12.85 -12.62
N THR A 272 -2.66 11.98 -13.60
CA THR A 272 -3.81 12.06 -14.53
C THR A 272 -5.13 11.82 -13.82
N ARG A 273 -5.15 10.93 -12.81
CA ARG A 273 -6.33 10.58 -12.02
C ARG A 273 -6.61 11.56 -10.90
N ALA A 274 -5.58 11.98 -10.17
CA ALA A 274 -5.71 12.85 -9.00
C ALA A 274 -5.73 14.35 -9.31
N GLY A 275 -5.48 14.73 -10.57
CA GLY A 275 -5.47 16.12 -11.02
C GLY A 275 -4.20 16.88 -10.64
N LYS A 276 -4.32 18.19 -10.47
CA LYS A 276 -3.19 19.05 -10.10
C LYS A 276 -2.73 18.78 -8.66
N LEU A 277 -1.41 18.93 -8.44
CA LEU A 277 -0.84 18.87 -7.10
C LEU A 277 -1.53 19.90 -6.19
N THR A 278 -2.12 19.41 -5.11
CA THR A 278 -2.75 20.20 -4.04
C THR A 278 -2.01 19.94 -2.74
N LEU A 279 -1.73 20.98 -1.98
CA LEU A 279 -0.92 20.94 -0.77
C LEU A 279 -1.74 21.44 0.41
N ALA A 280 -1.67 20.77 1.55
CA ALA A 280 -2.10 21.32 2.82
C ALA A 280 -1.13 22.40 3.30
N SER A 281 -1.63 23.41 3.99
CA SER A 281 -0.80 24.41 4.66
C SER A 281 0.01 23.78 5.80
N VAL A 282 1.13 24.40 6.15
CA VAL A 282 1.96 23.96 7.30
C VAL A 282 1.16 24.02 8.61
N ASP A 283 0.27 25.02 8.76
CA ASP A 283 -0.61 25.17 9.91
C ASP A 283 -1.62 24.01 10.03
N THR A 284 -2.11 23.51 8.92
CA THR A 284 -2.99 22.33 8.92
C THR A 284 -2.25 21.07 9.33
N ILE A 285 -1.02 20.90 8.85
CA ILE A 285 -0.15 19.78 9.25
C ILE A 285 0.16 19.86 10.75
N GLU A 286 0.45 21.06 11.28
CA GLU A 286 0.63 21.27 12.72
C GLU A 286 -0.58 20.80 13.52
N ARG A 287 -1.79 21.21 13.13
CA ARG A 287 -3.03 20.81 13.81
C ARG A 287 -3.25 19.29 13.80
N GLU A 288 -2.97 18.64 12.68
CA GLU A 288 -3.11 17.21 12.55
C GLU A 288 -2.08 16.45 13.40
N LEU A 289 -0.80 16.86 13.36
CA LEU A 289 0.26 16.27 14.19
C LEU A 289 0.05 16.53 15.69
N ASP A 290 -0.45 17.72 16.06
CA ASP A 290 -0.84 18.02 17.43
C ASP A 290 -1.95 17.06 17.89
N SER A 291 -2.95 16.77 17.04
CA SER A 291 -4.04 15.85 17.37
C SER A 291 -3.55 14.40 17.54
N MET A 292 -2.51 13.97 16.80
CA MET A 292 -1.86 12.67 16.99
C MET A 292 -1.05 12.61 18.28
N ARG A 293 -0.25 13.67 18.56
CA ARG A 293 0.50 13.79 19.83
C ARG A 293 -0.41 13.67 21.03
N ASP A 294 -1.56 14.32 20.96
CA ASP A 294 -2.51 14.41 22.08
C ASP A 294 -3.22 13.08 22.38
N LEU A 295 -3.12 12.07 21.51
CA LEU A 295 -3.51 10.68 21.83
C LEU A 295 -2.55 10.04 22.86
N GLY A 296 -1.30 10.51 22.97
CA GLY A 296 -0.34 10.12 24.02
C GLY A 296 0.39 8.78 23.79
N TYR A 297 -0.05 7.95 22.85
CA TYR A 297 0.52 6.61 22.60
C TYR A 297 1.12 6.43 21.19
N VAL A 298 0.94 7.42 20.30
CA VAL A 298 1.46 7.37 18.93
C VAL A 298 2.99 7.46 18.95
N LYS A 299 3.64 6.48 18.31
CA LYS A 299 5.10 6.39 18.23
C LYS A 299 5.61 6.69 16.82
N ASN A 300 4.85 6.27 15.80
CA ASN A 300 5.25 6.39 14.42
C ASN A 300 4.18 7.13 13.60
N VAL A 301 4.63 7.97 12.68
CA VAL A 301 3.79 8.65 11.70
C VAL A 301 4.30 8.33 10.29
N VAL A 302 3.41 7.95 9.39
CA VAL A 302 3.76 7.68 8.01
C VAL A 302 3.11 8.72 7.11
N PHE A 303 3.93 9.53 6.44
CA PHE A 303 3.47 10.47 5.42
C PHE A 303 3.33 9.73 4.09
N ILE A 304 2.08 9.60 3.61
CA ILE A 304 1.76 8.80 2.42
C ILE A 304 1.72 9.61 1.12
N ASP A 305 2.21 10.84 1.14
CA ASP A 305 2.33 11.66 -0.07
C ASP A 305 3.24 10.95 -1.08
N ASP A 306 2.84 10.82 -2.35
CA ASP A 306 3.63 10.12 -3.39
C ASP A 306 5.03 10.72 -3.60
N THR A 307 5.22 11.97 -3.17
CA THR A 307 6.52 12.65 -3.16
C THR A 307 6.52 13.71 -2.06
N PHE A 308 6.76 13.29 -0.82
CA PHE A 308 6.62 14.15 0.37
C PHE A 308 7.54 15.38 0.33
N ASN A 309 8.74 15.25 -0.24
CA ASN A 309 9.72 16.33 -0.32
C ASN A 309 9.54 17.29 -1.52
N VAL A 310 8.35 17.35 -2.11
CA VAL A 310 8.07 18.27 -3.23
C VAL A 310 6.82 19.11 -2.93
N PRO A 311 6.94 20.44 -2.92
CA PRO A 311 8.14 21.29 -3.13
C PRO A 311 9.14 21.23 -1.96
N LEU A 312 10.43 21.26 -2.27
CA LEU A 312 11.49 21.12 -1.27
C LEU A 312 11.47 22.21 -0.16
N PRO A 313 11.21 23.51 -0.45
CA PRO A 313 11.11 24.52 0.61
C PRO A 313 10.02 24.21 1.64
N ARG A 314 8.80 23.85 1.17
CA ARG A 314 7.69 23.45 2.06
C ARG A 314 8.05 22.23 2.92
N PHE A 315 8.71 21.25 2.32
CA PHE A 315 9.18 20.08 3.05
C PHE A 315 10.12 20.45 4.20
N LYS A 316 11.11 21.33 3.93
CA LYS A 316 12.02 21.85 4.96
C LYS A 316 11.24 22.58 6.06
N ASP A 317 10.20 23.34 5.73
CA ASP A 317 9.37 24.05 6.71
C ASP A 317 8.58 23.07 7.58
N ILE A 318 8.08 21.97 7.03
CA ILE A 318 7.43 20.89 7.80
C ILE A 318 8.44 20.26 8.78
N CYS A 319 9.66 19.94 8.33
CA CYS A 319 10.69 19.39 9.21
C CYS A 319 11.07 20.39 10.33
N ARG A 320 11.23 21.68 10.01
CA ARG A 320 11.50 22.73 11.02
C ARG A 320 10.35 22.89 12.01
N LEU A 321 9.08 22.78 11.55
CA LEU A 321 7.92 22.74 12.42
C LEU A 321 8.01 21.57 13.40
N MET A 322 8.28 20.35 12.91
CA MET A 322 8.36 19.16 13.75
C MET A 322 9.48 19.28 14.80
N ILE A 323 10.63 19.86 14.45
CA ILE A 323 11.73 20.14 15.36
C ILE A 323 11.29 21.17 16.42
N LYS A 324 10.73 22.30 15.99
CA LYS A 324 10.24 23.38 16.88
C LYS A 324 9.21 22.88 17.89
N LYS A 325 8.28 22.04 17.47
CA LYS A 325 7.22 21.43 18.30
C LYS A 325 7.74 20.28 19.15
N ASN A 326 8.97 19.81 18.88
CA ASN A 326 9.61 18.71 19.57
C ASN A 326 8.74 17.44 19.62
N TYR A 327 8.12 17.12 18.49
CA TYR A 327 7.37 15.87 18.36
C TYR A 327 8.31 14.68 18.60
N LYS A 328 7.84 13.69 19.34
CA LYS A 328 8.62 12.47 19.65
C LYS A 328 8.26 11.31 18.74
N PHE A 329 7.68 11.60 17.58
CA PHE A 329 7.38 10.60 16.59
C PHE A 329 8.63 10.15 15.84
N ASN A 330 8.75 8.87 15.58
CA ASN A 330 9.50 8.42 14.41
C ASN A 330 8.61 8.64 13.19
N TRP A 331 9.16 9.13 12.08
CA TRP A 331 8.36 9.26 10.89
C TRP A 331 9.00 8.60 9.67
N PHE A 332 8.15 8.23 8.71
CA PHE A 332 8.47 7.53 7.48
C PHE A 332 7.72 8.19 6.32
N SER A 333 8.28 8.13 5.10
CA SER A 333 7.59 8.70 3.93
C SER A 333 8.05 8.09 2.62
N TYR A 334 7.26 8.31 1.56
CA TYR A 334 7.78 8.28 0.19
C TYR A 334 8.64 9.51 -0.04
N PHE A 335 9.78 9.31 -0.69
CA PHE A 335 10.78 10.34 -0.82
C PHE A 335 11.51 10.26 -2.16
N ARG A 336 11.75 11.40 -2.79
CA ARG A 336 12.50 11.49 -4.02
C ARG A 336 13.90 12.01 -3.71
N CYS A 337 14.85 11.13 -3.45
CA CYS A 337 16.21 11.54 -3.06
C CYS A 337 16.97 12.30 -4.15
N SER A 338 16.60 12.13 -5.43
CA SER A 338 17.14 12.94 -6.53
C SER A 338 16.69 14.41 -6.50
N ASN A 339 15.72 14.78 -5.65
CA ASN A 339 15.20 16.14 -5.46
C ASN A 339 15.41 16.59 -4.01
N SER A 340 16.61 16.37 -3.48
CA SER A 340 16.96 16.68 -2.10
C SER A 340 18.35 17.32 -2.03
N ASP A 341 18.67 17.94 -0.90
CA ASP A 341 19.98 18.49 -0.58
C ASP A 341 20.38 18.12 0.85
N GLU A 342 21.61 18.44 1.25
CA GLU A 342 22.17 18.10 2.56
C GLU A 342 21.34 18.67 3.70
N GLU A 343 20.95 19.96 3.62
CA GLU A 343 20.09 20.60 4.64
C GLU A 343 18.77 19.88 4.84
N ALA A 344 18.14 19.42 3.75
CA ALA A 344 16.89 18.68 3.86
C ALA A 344 17.08 17.36 4.62
N VAL A 345 18.17 16.63 4.37
CA VAL A 345 18.45 15.35 5.04
C VAL A 345 18.84 15.57 6.50
N GLU A 346 19.58 16.63 6.83
CA GLU A 346 19.86 17.03 8.21
C GLU A 346 18.57 17.32 8.97
N LEU A 347 17.67 18.14 8.42
CA LEU A 347 16.36 18.44 8.98
C LEU A 347 15.49 17.19 9.14
N MET A 348 15.55 16.25 8.19
CA MET A 348 14.86 14.95 8.31
C MET A 348 15.34 14.20 9.55
N ALA A 349 16.64 14.02 9.70
CA ALA A 349 17.22 13.30 10.83
C ALA A 349 16.85 13.94 12.17
N GLU A 350 16.97 15.28 12.27
CA GLU A 350 16.65 16.05 13.47
C GLU A 350 15.16 16.00 13.82
N SER A 351 14.26 16.02 12.79
CA SER A 351 12.81 15.94 12.99
C SER A 351 12.29 14.53 13.28
N GLY A 352 13.16 13.50 13.31
CA GLY A 352 12.81 12.14 13.68
C GLY A 352 12.53 11.18 12.51
N CYS A 353 12.99 11.48 11.29
CA CYS A 353 12.92 10.55 10.17
C CYS A 353 13.69 9.26 10.48
N ARG A 354 13.05 8.11 10.27
CA ARG A 354 13.69 6.78 10.45
C ARG A 354 13.83 6.00 9.16
N GLY A 355 13.04 6.32 8.15
CA GLY A 355 13.13 5.60 6.90
C GLY A 355 12.32 6.21 5.78
N VAL A 356 12.76 5.97 4.56
CA VAL A 356 12.12 6.47 3.34
C VAL A 356 12.02 5.39 2.27
N PHE A 357 10.89 5.42 1.57
CA PHE A 357 10.65 4.66 0.36
C PHE A 357 11.12 5.50 -0.85
N LEU A 358 12.02 4.93 -1.62
CA LEU A 358 12.64 5.57 -2.78
C LEU A 358 12.13 4.93 -4.06
N GLY A 359 11.29 5.63 -4.81
CA GLY A 359 10.97 5.23 -6.17
C GLY A 359 12.17 5.49 -7.09
N VAL A 360 13.11 4.57 -7.16
CA VAL A 360 14.28 4.65 -8.04
C VAL A 360 13.92 4.21 -9.45
N GLU A 361 13.21 3.11 -9.55
CA GLU A 361 12.67 2.40 -10.70
C GLU A 361 13.74 1.72 -11.57
N SER A 362 14.87 2.35 -11.87
CA SER A 362 15.96 1.78 -12.65
C SER A 362 17.31 2.41 -12.32
N GLY A 363 18.38 1.63 -12.41
CA GLY A 363 19.78 2.09 -12.41
C GLY A 363 20.31 2.41 -13.80
N SER A 364 19.49 2.30 -14.85
CA SER A 364 19.89 2.60 -16.23
C SER A 364 19.46 4.01 -16.64
N PRO A 365 20.39 4.86 -17.11
CA PRO A 365 20.06 6.20 -17.64
C PRO A 365 19.05 6.15 -18.79
N ARG A 366 19.17 5.12 -19.66
CA ARG A 366 18.27 4.91 -20.80
C ARG A 366 16.83 4.62 -20.31
N ILE A 367 16.68 3.74 -19.35
CA ILE A 367 15.36 3.36 -18.84
C ILE A 367 14.73 4.49 -18.03
N LEU A 368 15.50 5.21 -17.21
CA LEU A 368 15.03 6.42 -16.52
C LEU A 368 14.50 7.48 -17.50
N THR A 369 15.13 7.61 -18.67
CA THR A 369 14.68 8.50 -19.75
C THR A 369 13.36 8.01 -20.34
N ASN A 370 13.24 6.72 -20.68
CA ASN A 370 11.99 6.12 -21.19
C ASN A 370 10.85 6.25 -20.18
N MET A 371 11.15 6.13 -18.89
CA MET A 371 10.20 6.31 -17.78
C MET A 371 9.82 7.77 -17.54
N ASN A 372 10.46 8.73 -18.21
CA ASN A 372 10.31 10.18 -17.93
C ASN A 372 10.50 10.49 -16.43
N LYS A 373 11.49 9.84 -15.80
CA LYS A 373 11.66 9.88 -14.35
C LYS A 373 12.18 11.21 -13.84
N ALA A 374 12.74 12.07 -14.71
CA ALA A 374 13.36 13.36 -14.36
C ALA A 374 14.40 13.23 -13.22
N ALA A 375 15.23 12.19 -13.28
CA ALA A 375 16.29 11.89 -12.31
C ALA A 375 17.47 11.24 -13.03
N THR A 376 18.65 11.27 -12.40
CA THR A 376 19.84 10.56 -12.89
C THR A 376 20.35 9.58 -11.85
N VAL A 377 21.11 8.59 -12.30
CA VAL A 377 21.72 7.55 -11.45
C VAL A 377 22.61 8.18 -10.38
N GLU A 378 23.44 9.17 -10.77
CA GLU A 378 24.36 9.88 -9.87
C GLU A 378 23.60 10.60 -8.74
N LYS A 379 22.45 11.21 -9.05
CA LYS A 379 21.59 11.86 -8.04
C LYS A 379 21.01 10.84 -7.06
N TYR A 380 20.66 9.64 -7.53
CA TYR A 380 20.19 8.56 -6.64
C TYR A 380 21.32 8.05 -5.75
N VAL A 381 22.50 7.78 -6.30
CA VAL A 381 23.67 7.35 -5.52
C VAL A 381 23.98 8.37 -4.42
N LYS A 382 24.10 9.66 -4.79
CA LYS A 382 24.34 10.75 -3.83
C LYS A 382 23.24 10.84 -2.78
N GLY A 383 21.96 10.73 -3.19
CA GLY A 383 20.83 10.82 -2.28
C GLY A 383 20.79 9.67 -1.26
N ILE A 384 21.04 8.44 -1.70
CA ILE A 384 21.11 7.26 -0.81
C ILE A 384 22.30 7.39 0.17
N GLU A 385 23.44 7.89 -0.30
CA GLU A 385 24.61 8.12 0.54
C GLU A 385 24.34 9.18 1.62
N MET A 386 23.68 10.30 1.28
CA MET A 386 23.29 11.32 2.26
C MET A 386 22.38 10.73 3.34
N LEU A 387 21.32 9.99 2.94
CA LEU A 387 20.39 9.36 3.87
C LEU A 387 21.09 8.36 4.81
N ARG A 388 21.98 7.53 4.27
CA ARG A 388 22.75 6.56 5.04
C ARG A 388 23.66 7.20 6.08
N ARG A 389 24.33 8.32 5.75
CA ARG A 389 25.18 9.08 6.70
C ARG A 389 24.39 9.57 7.90
N HIS A 390 23.09 9.80 7.75
CA HIS A 390 22.19 10.22 8.82
C HIS A 390 21.38 9.07 9.44
N ASN A 391 21.75 7.80 9.17
CA ASN A 391 21.06 6.60 9.68
C ASN A 391 19.57 6.53 9.34
N ILE A 392 19.17 7.10 8.20
CA ILE A 392 17.81 7.01 7.67
C ILE A 392 17.74 5.76 6.78
N ILE A 393 16.86 4.83 7.14
CA ILE A 393 16.63 3.60 6.38
C ILE A 393 16.19 3.93 4.96
N THR A 394 16.79 3.27 3.98
CA THR A 394 16.47 3.42 2.56
C THR A 394 15.88 2.13 2.03
N PHE A 395 14.69 2.22 1.44
CA PHE A 395 14.06 1.14 0.69
C PHE A 395 13.92 1.55 -0.77
N ALA A 396 14.66 0.91 -1.68
CA ALA A 396 14.65 1.20 -3.11
C ALA A 396 13.63 0.29 -3.83
N SER A 397 12.62 0.90 -4.46
CA SER A 397 11.70 0.23 -5.37
C SER A 397 12.20 0.37 -6.80
N LEU A 398 12.20 -0.76 -7.53
CA LEU A 398 12.64 -0.86 -8.91
C LEU A 398 11.62 -1.61 -9.76
N ILE A 399 11.68 -1.39 -11.08
CA ILE A 399 10.80 -2.03 -12.06
C ILE A 399 11.67 -2.67 -13.13
N PHE A 400 11.45 -3.97 -13.39
CA PHE A 400 12.05 -4.67 -14.54
C PHE A 400 11.01 -4.97 -15.60
N GLY A 401 11.45 -5.02 -16.87
CA GLY A 401 10.60 -5.24 -18.03
C GLY A 401 9.96 -3.97 -18.58
N PHE A 402 10.42 -2.78 -18.20
CA PHE A 402 9.88 -1.54 -18.76
C PHE A 402 10.28 -1.39 -20.25
N PRO A 403 9.39 -0.86 -21.13
CA PRO A 403 9.67 -0.75 -22.56
C PRO A 403 11.01 -0.12 -22.91
N GLY A 404 11.81 -0.87 -23.69
CA GLY A 404 13.18 -0.54 -24.06
C GLY A 404 14.24 -1.13 -23.14
N GLU A 405 13.88 -1.87 -22.10
CA GLU A 405 14.83 -2.60 -21.24
C GLU A 405 15.46 -3.79 -21.97
N THR A 406 16.68 -4.13 -21.61
CA THR A 406 17.46 -5.24 -22.14
C THR A 406 18.29 -5.86 -21.02
N ALA A 407 18.90 -7.02 -21.26
CA ALA A 407 19.81 -7.66 -20.32
C ALA A 407 20.97 -6.73 -19.85
N GLU A 408 21.44 -5.82 -20.72
CA GLU A 408 22.46 -4.82 -20.38
C GLU A 408 21.93 -3.82 -19.35
N THR A 409 20.77 -3.19 -19.58
CA THR A 409 20.18 -2.21 -18.65
C THR A 409 19.73 -2.82 -17.33
N VAL A 410 19.33 -4.09 -17.34
CA VAL A 410 19.15 -4.88 -16.11
C VAL A 410 20.47 -5.01 -15.36
N GLY A 411 21.58 -5.31 -16.06
CA GLY A 411 22.93 -5.33 -15.47
C GLY A 411 23.29 -4.00 -14.82
N GLU A 412 23.08 -2.86 -15.52
CA GLU A 412 23.29 -1.52 -14.97
C GLU A 412 22.51 -1.28 -13.67
N THR A 413 21.28 -1.80 -13.59
CA THR A 413 20.44 -1.65 -12.38
C THR A 413 20.95 -2.54 -11.23
N ILE A 414 21.41 -3.76 -11.50
CA ILE A 414 22.04 -4.63 -10.49
C ILE A 414 23.31 -3.98 -9.95
N ASP A 415 24.17 -3.44 -10.83
CA ASP A 415 25.41 -2.75 -10.46
C ASP A 415 25.11 -1.49 -9.62
N PHE A 416 24.06 -0.75 -10.00
CA PHE A 416 23.60 0.40 -9.21
C PHE A 416 23.24 0.00 -7.78
N ILE A 417 22.43 -1.06 -7.57
CA ILE A 417 22.03 -1.47 -6.22
C ILE A 417 23.24 -1.92 -5.40
N ASN A 418 24.15 -2.71 -6.00
CA ASN A 418 25.37 -3.16 -5.33
C ASN A 418 26.33 -2.00 -5.03
N GLY A 419 26.33 -0.94 -5.84
CA GLY A 419 27.17 0.26 -5.63
C GLY A 419 26.57 1.25 -4.65
N ALA A 420 25.28 1.61 -4.79
CA ALA A 420 24.60 2.58 -3.93
C ALA A 420 24.23 2.01 -2.55
N LYS A 421 24.05 0.68 -2.45
CA LYS A 421 23.78 -0.07 -1.21
C LYS A 421 22.61 0.49 -0.40
N PRO A 422 21.39 0.61 -0.97
CA PRO A 422 20.22 0.87 -0.13
C PRO A 422 20.07 -0.25 0.91
N ASP A 423 19.50 0.05 2.08
CA ASP A 423 19.32 -0.98 3.13
C ASP A 423 18.45 -2.14 2.65
N TYR A 424 17.36 -1.77 1.96
CA TYR A 424 16.39 -2.70 1.42
C TYR A 424 16.09 -2.37 -0.04
N TYR A 425 15.71 -3.39 -0.80
CA TYR A 425 15.26 -3.22 -2.17
C TYR A 425 14.14 -4.18 -2.51
N ARG A 426 13.44 -3.86 -3.58
CA ARG A 426 12.52 -4.75 -4.28
C ARG A 426 12.49 -4.42 -5.76
N ILE A 427 12.41 -5.45 -6.58
CA ILE A 427 12.21 -5.34 -8.03
C ILE A 427 10.82 -5.86 -8.34
N GLN A 428 10.00 -5.06 -8.98
CA GLN A 428 8.67 -5.41 -9.45
C GLN A 428 8.73 -5.72 -10.93
N LEU A 429 7.98 -6.74 -11.37
CA LEU A 429 7.67 -6.90 -12.77
C LEU A 429 6.84 -5.70 -13.23
N TRP A 430 7.21 -5.09 -14.36
CA TRP A 430 6.39 -4.02 -14.95
C TRP A 430 4.97 -4.52 -15.18
N TYR A 431 4.01 -3.83 -14.60
CA TYR A 431 2.59 -4.09 -14.83
C TYR A 431 2.11 -3.19 -15.97
N CYS A 432 1.75 -3.79 -17.12
CA CYS A 432 1.29 -3.06 -18.30
C CYS A 432 -0.14 -2.55 -18.08
N GLU A 433 -0.28 -1.43 -17.36
CA GLU A 433 -1.59 -0.86 -17.04
C GLU A 433 -2.11 0.01 -18.20
N PRO A 434 -3.32 -0.27 -18.72
CA PRO A 434 -4.02 0.62 -19.64
C PRO A 434 -4.25 2.01 -19.00
N GLY A 435 -4.08 3.07 -19.77
CA GLY A 435 -4.28 4.45 -19.28
C GLY A 435 -3.05 5.11 -18.68
N THR A 436 -1.91 4.41 -18.60
CA THR A 436 -0.62 5.05 -18.31
C THR A 436 -0.05 5.76 -19.55
N PRO A 437 0.78 6.81 -19.39
CA PRO A 437 1.36 7.48 -20.56
C PRO A 437 2.16 6.57 -21.50
N ILE A 438 2.80 5.51 -20.98
CA ILE A 438 3.52 4.53 -21.81
C ILE A 438 2.57 3.65 -22.63
N ALA A 439 1.38 3.34 -22.12
CA ALA A 439 0.38 2.55 -22.86
C ALA A 439 -0.10 3.26 -24.13
N PHE A 440 -0.04 4.59 -24.20
CA PHE A 440 -0.32 5.36 -25.42
C PHE A 440 0.84 5.34 -26.42
N GLN A 441 1.98 4.75 -26.08
CA GLN A 441 3.15 4.62 -26.94
C GLN A 441 3.34 3.17 -27.44
N LYS A 442 2.27 2.36 -27.47
CA LYS A 442 2.31 0.94 -27.87
C LYS A 442 3.02 0.72 -29.21
N GLN A 443 2.73 1.55 -30.20
CA GLN A 443 3.35 1.44 -31.53
C GLN A 443 4.86 1.72 -31.50
N LYS A 444 5.30 2.70 -30.71
CA LYS A 444 6.71 3.09 -30.61
C LYS A 444 7.60 2.00 -30.02
N TYR A 445 7.08 1.21 -29.11
CA TYR A 445 7.82 0.18 -28.38
C TYR A 445 7.41 -1.25 -28.74
N GLY A 446 6.48 -1.42 -29.68
CA GLY A 446 5.94 -2.75 -30.03
C GLY A 446 5.17 -3.42 -28.91
N ILE A 447 4.56 -2.65 -27.98
CA ILE A 447 3.90 -3.22 -26.79
C ILE A 447 2.65 -4.00 -27.19
N LYS A 448 2.58 -5.26 -26.74
CA LYS A 448 1.44 -6.19 -26.88
C LYS A 448 1.08 -6.73 -25.50
N GLY A 449 -0.20 -7.10 -25.31
CA GLY A 449 -0.70 -7.60 -24.03
C GLY A 449 -0.98 -6.50 -23.01
N GLU A 450 -1.30 -6.92 -21.77
CA GLU A 450 -1.61 -6.05 -20.63
C GLU A 450 -1.46 -6.80 -19.29
N GLY A 451 -1.49 -6.08 -18.19
CA GLY A 451 -1.35 -6.67 -16.85
C GLY A 451 0.05 -7.27 -16.67
N PHE A 452 0.10 -8.53 -16.24
CA PHE A 452 1.35 -9.28 -16.05
C PHE A 452 1.86 -9.93 -17.33
N VAL A 453 1.03 -10.11 -18.37
CA VAL A 453 1.38 -10.81 -19.61
C VAL A 453 1.52 -9.83 -20.75
N TRP A 454 2.73 -9.53 -21.12
CA TRP A 454 3.06 -8.55 -22.16
C TRP A 454 4.35 -8.89 -22.89
N SER A 455 4.54 -8.25 -24.04
CA SER A 455 5.82 -8.20 -24.74
C SER A 455 6.04 -6.83 -25.37
N HIS A 456 7.28 -6.45 -25.60
CA HIS A 456 7.69 -5.30 -26.39
C HIS A 456 8.94 -5.63 -27.21
N ASP A 457 9.44 -4.69 -28.02
CA ASP A 457 10.51 -4.95 -28.99
C ASP A 457 11.80 -5.53 -28.42
N THR A 458 12.05 -5.37 -27.12
CA THR A 458 13.32 -5.74 -26.49
C THR A 458 13.22 -6.79 -25.39
N MET A 459 12.02 -7.16 -24.94
CA MET A 459 11.81 -8.11 -23.82
C MET A 459 10.34 -8.55 -23.75
N ASP A 460 10.09 -9.73 -23.22
CA ASP A 460 8.77 -10.17 -22.76
C ASP A 460 8.70 -10.33 -21.24
N SER A 461 7.50 -10.57 -20.72
CA SER A 461 7.25 -10.65 -19.28
C SER A 461 7.94 -11.85 -18.61
N LEU A 462 8.09 -12.98 -19.30
CA LEU A 462 8.79 -14.15 -18.76
C LEU A 462 10.29 -13.90 -18.68
N GLU A 463 10.89 -13.31 -19.72
CA GLU A 463 12.30 -12.90 -19.70
C GLU A 463 12.58 -11.89 -18.58
N ALA A 464 11.66 -10.95 -18.36
CA ALA A 464 11.76 -10.00 -17.25
C ALA A 464 11.73 -10.71 -15.87
N MET A 465 10.89 -11.74 -15.70
CA MET A 465 10.88 -12.56 -14.48
C MET A 465 12.19 -13.32 -14.29
N ASP A 466 12.78 -13.89 -15.35
CA ASP A 466 14.11 -14.52 -15.26
C ASP A 466 15.17 -13.53 -14.79
N HIS A 467 15.10 -12.29 -15.24
CA HIS A 467 15.98 -11.22 -14.78
C HIS A 467 15.76 -10.83 -13.31
N ILE A 468 14.52 -10.81 -12.81
CA ILE A 468 14.20 -10.54 -11.40
C ILE A 468 14.80 -11.65 -10.51
N GLU A 469 14.58 -12.92 -10.87
CA GLU A 469 15.14 -14.06 -10.13
C GLU A 469 16.67 -14.02 -10.11
N ARG A 470 17.30 -13.74 -11.26
CA ARG A 470 18.75 -13.57 -11.33
C ARG A 470 19.24 -12.40 -10.47
N ALA A 471 18.58 -11.26 -10.51
CA ALA A 471 18.94 -10.09 -9.72
C ALA A 471 18.85 -10.39 -8.22
N PHE A 472 17.77 -11.05 -7.77
CA PHE A 472 17.61 -11.48 -6.38
C PHE A 472 18.77 -12.37 -5.92
N LEU A 473 19.20 -13.33 -6.74
CA LEU A 473 20.32 -14.22 -6.41
C LEU A 473 21.70 -13.54 -6.50
N THR A 474 21.82 -12.43 -7.22
CA THR A 474 23.09 -11.74 -7.51
C THR A 474 23.34 -10.56 -6.58
N ILE A 475 22.30 -9.82 -6.18
CA ILE A 475 22.43 -8.66 -5.28
C ILE A 475 22.76 -9.13 -3.88
N LYS A 476 23.89 -8.62 -3.29
CA LYS A 476 24.39 -9.04 -1.97
C LYS A 476 24.46 -7.90 -0.96
N GLU A 477 24.50 -6.67 -1.43
CA GLU A 477 24.77 -5.49 -0.59
C GLU A 477 23.49 -4.85 -0.04
N SER A 478 22.33 -5.39 -0.39
CA SER A 478 21.01 -4.89 0.00
C SER A 478 20.08 -6.06 0.30
N ILE A 479 19.09 -5.88 1.17
CA ILE A 479 18.17 -6.95 1.59
C ILE A 479 16.85 -6.82 0.84
N TRP A 480 16.36 -7.92 0.26
CA TRP A 480 15.06 -7.99 -0.38
C TRP A 480 13.92 -7.84 0.63
N LEU A 481 12.93 -7.00 0.32
CA LEU A 481 11.65 -6.97 1.02
C LEU A 481 10.52 -7.43 0.07
N PRO A 482 9.63 -8.33 0.52
CA PRO A 482 8.51 -8.81 -0.29
C PRO A 482 7.42 -7.76 -0.46
N GLN A 483 6.48 -8.02 -1.36
CA GLN A 483 5.35 -7.14 -1.63
C GLN A 483 4.11 -7.49 -0.82
N TRP A 484 3.76 -8.76 -0.78
CA TRP A 484 2.51 -9.20 -0.15
C TRP A 484 2.59 -9.06 1.36
N SER A 485 1.64 -8.37 1.95
CA SER A 485 1.51 -8.12 3.40
C SER A 485 2.73 -7.52 4.09
N PHE A 486 3.80 -7.25 3.34
CA PHE A 486 5.11 -6.96 3.93
C PHE A 486 5.94 -6.01 3.07
N ASP A 487 5.41 -4.82 2.81
CA ASP A 487 6.15 -3.77 2.10
C ASP A 487 6.80 -2.75 3.06
N PHE A 488 7.10 -1.58 2.54
CA PHE A 488 7.68 -0.49 3.33
C PHE A 488 6.90 -0.17 4.63
N TRP A 489 5.58 -0.34 4.64
CA TRP A 489 4.71 -0.08 5.81
C TRP A 489 4.98 -1.02 6.97
N THR A 490 5.53 -2.19 6.70
CA THR A 490 5.86 -3.16 7.73
C THR A 490 7.01 -2.67 8.61
N ILE A 491 7.90 -1.82 8.10
CA ILE A 491 8.99 -1.23 8.89
C ILE A 491 8.43 -0.42 10.07
N PRO A 492 7.62 0.66 9.87
CA PRO A 492 7.02 1.40 10.98
C PRO A 492 6.05 0.57 11.80
N TYR A 493 5.35 -0.39 11.19
CA TYR A 493 4.46 -1.31 11.89
C TYR A 493 5.22 -2.16 12.91
N LEU A 494 6.27 -2.87 12.51
CA LEU A 494 7.06 -3.70 13.40
C LEU A 494 7.81 -2.88 14.46
N PHE A 495 8.26 -1.67 14.11
CA PHE A 495 8.85 -0.74 15.09
C PHE A 495 7.82 -0.33 16.15
N GLY A 496 6.56 -0.08 15.74
CA GLY A 496 5.45 0.14 16.66
C GLY A 496 5.20 -1.03 17.61
N LYS A 497 5.38 -2.26 17.14
CA LYS A 497 5.27 -3.51 17.93
C LYS A 497 6.53 -3.82 18.77
N GLY A 498 7.53 -2.93 18.79
CA GLY A 498 8.74 -3.07 19.63
C GLY A 498 9.91 -3.79 18.97
N VAL A 499 9.87 -4.07 17.68
CA VAL A 499 11.03 -4.59 16.93
C VAL A 499 11.98 -3.43 16.66
N SER A 500 13.25 -3.56 17.07
CA SER A 500 14.26 -2.53 16.78
C SER A 500 14.79 -2.63 15.34
N GLN A 501 15.41 -1.55 14.84
CA GLN A 501 15.99 -1.54 13.50
C GLN A 501 17.05 -2.66 13.28
N PRO A 502 17.99 -2.94 14.21
CA PRO A 502 18.90 -4.07 14.06
C PRO A 502 18.18 -5.41 14.00
N GLN A 503 17.16 -5.62 14.87
CA GLN A 503 16.36 -6.85 14.87
C GLN A 503 15.61 -7.03 13.55
N PHE A 504 15.00 -5.95 13.03
CA PHE A 504 14.33 -5.98 11.74
C PHE A 504 15.31 -6.39 10.62
N LYS A 505 16.51 -5.81 10.59
CA LYS A 505 17.53 -6.14 9.59
C LYS A 505 17.94 -7.62 9.67
N GLU A 506 18.15 -8.15 10.87
CA GLU A 506 18.49 -9.56 11.08
C GLU A 506 17.35 -10.49 10.65
N LEU A 507 16.08 -10.17 10.99
CA LEU A 507 14.90 -10.93 10.58
C LEU A 507 14.76 -10.98 9.06
N MET A 508 14.96 -9.85 8.37
CA MET A 508 14.82 -9.78 6.91
C MET A 508 15.96 -10.50 6.18
N ALA A 509 17.18 -10.36 6.64
CA ALA A 509 18.33 -11.11 6.10
C ALA A 509 18.15 -12.62 6.26
N TRP A 510 17.63 -13.05 7.40
CA TRP A 510 17.28 -14.45 7.65
C TRP A 510 16.17 -14.93 6.69
N ALA A 511 15.09 -14.17 6.56
CA ALA A 511 13.99 -14.52 5.67
C ALA A 511 14.43 -14.57 4.20
N GLN A 512 15.28 -13.63 3.76
CA GLN A 512 15.91 -13.68 2.44
C GLN A 512 16.74 -14.95 2.22
N SER A 513 17.44 -15.45 3.25
CA SER A 513 18.21 -16.70 3.14
C SER A 513 17.30 -17.90 2.91
N LEU A 514 16.14 -17.94 3.54
CA LEU A 514 15.12 -18.97 3.30
C LEU A 514 14.53 -18.84 1.89
N LEU A 515 14.17 -17.63 1.47
CA LEU A 515 13.63 -17.37 0.14
C LEU A 515 14.63 -17.75 -0.96
N ALA A 516 15.92 -17.54 -0.73
CA ALA A 516 16.96 -17.92 -1.69
C ALA A 516 17.00 -19.44 -1.96
N LEU A 517 16.61 -20.28 -1.00
CA LEU A 517 16.49 -21.72 -1.22
C LEU A 517 15.34 -22.06 -2.17
N GLU A 518 14.25 -21.27 -2.12
CA GLU A 518 13.10 -21.44 -3.01
C GLU A 518 13.45 -20.99 -4.44
N ILE A 519 13.98 -19.79 -4.59
CA ILE A 519 14.28 -19.18 -5.90
C ILE A 519 15.43 -19.93 -6.61
N ALA A 520 16.44 -20.42 -5.85
CA ALA A 520 17.52 -21.24 -6.42
C ALA A 520 17.11 -22.69 -6.69
N ALA A 521 15.83 -23.05 -6.48
CA ALA A 521 15.30 -24.39 -6.66
C ALA A 521 16.10 -25.49 -5.90
N VAL A 522 16.64 -25.16 -4.74
CA VAL A 522 17.26 -26.16 -3.86
C VAL A 522 16.19 -27.16 -3.42
N SER A 523 16.46 -28.45 -3.52
CA SER A 523 15.44 -29.48 -3.31
C SER A 523 15.85 -30.58 -2.34
N GLY A 524 14.87 -31.40 -1.94
CA GLY A 524 15.11 -32.64 -1.21
C GLY A 524 15.64 -32.44 0.22
N ARG A 525 16.55 -33.33 0.64
CA ARG A 525 17.10 -33.35 2.00
C ARG A 525 17.94 -32.13 2.33
N GLU A 526 18.65 -31.61 1.35
CA GLU A 526 19.50 -30.43 1.51
C GLU A 526 18.66 -29.21 1.88
N LYS A 527 17.58 -28.93 1.15
CA LYS A 527 16.65 -27.84 1.47
C LYS A 527 16.12 -27.94 2.88
N LYS A 528 15.60 -29.12 3.27
CA LYS A 528 15.06 -29.34 4.63
C LYS A 528 16.12 -29.09 5.71
N SER A 529 17.34 -29.60 5.53
CA SER A 529 18.43 -29.39 6.49
C SER A 529 18.79 -27.93 6.65
N LEU A 530 18.90 -27.17 5.54
CA LEU A 530 19.22 -25.74 5.56
C LEU A 530 18.07 -24.93 6.17
N GLN A 531 16.81 -25.22 5.81
CA GLN A 531 15.65 -24.55 6.39
C GLN A 531 15.60 -24.74 7.93
N GLN A 532 15.77 -25.97 8.40
CA GLN A 532 15.79 -26.26 9.85
C GLN A 532 16.93 -25.51 10.57
N ALA A 533 18.11 -25.47 9.97
CA ALA A 533 19.25 -24.75 10.53
C ALA A 533 18.99 -23.24 10.61
N TYR A 534 18.42 -22.63 9.55
CA TYR A 534 18.07 -21.20 9.56
C TYR A 534 16.96 -20.89 10.57
N ILE A 535 15.90 -21.71 10.65
CA ILE A 535 14.81 -21.54 11.62
C ILE A 535 15.34 -21.64 13.05
N GLN A 536 16.16 -22.66 13.35
CA GLN A 536 16.74 -22.79 14.69
C GLN A 536 17.64 -21.61 15.06
N SER A 537 18.44 -21.14 14.12
CA SER A 537 19.33 -19.98 14.32
C SER A 537 18.55 -18.73 14.71
N ILE A 538 17.44 -18.42 14.01
CA ILE A 538 16.65 -17.21 14.33
C ILE A 538 15.85 -17.35 15.63
N ILE A 539 15.35 -18.56 15.95
CA ILE A 539 14.71 -18.85 17.23
C ILE A 539 15.67 -18.57 18.39
N ASP A 540 16.91 -19.06 18.30
CA ASP A 540 17.93 -18.85 19.33
C ASP A 540 18.33 -17.37 19.43
N ARG A 541 18.33 -16.66 18.31
CA ARG A 541 18.59 -15.23 18.26
C ARG A 541 17.47 -14.43 18.94
N ILE A 542 16.20 -14.72 18.65
CA ILE A 542 15.05 -14.08 19.30
C ILE A 542 15.05 -14.34 20.82
N LYS A 543 15.38 -15.57 21.25
CA LYS A 543 15.57 -15.89 22.67
C LYS A 543 16.65 -15.02 23.33
N SER A 544 17.75 -14.75 22.61
CA SER A 544 18.81 -13.88 23.12
C SER A 544 18.36 -12.43 23.27
N TRP A 545 17.54 -11.91 22.37
CA TRP A 545 16.96 -10.57 22.48
C TRP A 545 16.06 -10.43 23.70
N ASN A 546 15.19 -11.44 23.95
CA ASN A 546 14.29 -11.43 25.10
C ASN A 546 15.01 -11.50 26.46
N LYS A 547 16.24 -12.02 26.49
CA LYS A 547 17.08 -12.04 27.71
C LYS A 547 17.82 -10.71 27.95
N ALA A 548 18.01 -9.91 26.89
CA ALA A 548 18.73 -8.65 26.95
C ALA A 548 17.79 -7.43 27.15
N ALA A 549 16.48 -7.61 26.99
CA ALA A 549 15.43 -6.63 27.22
C ALA A 549 14.92 -6.71 28.65
#